data_3d17c0cb4241473321105659359bf4b5
#
_entry.id   3d17c0cb4241473321105659359bf4b5
#
_cell.length_a   1.000
_cell.length_b   1.000
_cell.length_c   1.000
_cell.angle_alpha   90.00
_cell.angle_beta   90.00
_cell.angle_gamma   90.00
#
_symmetry.space_group_name_H-M   'P 1'
#
loop_
_entity.id
_entity.type
_entity.pdbx_description
1 polymer ?
#
loop_
_entity_poly.entity_id
_entity_poly.type
_entity_poly.pdbx_seq_one_letter_code
_entity_poly.pdbx_strand_id
1 'polypeptide(L)'
;MRDMKSFAYVLFIALAPSSALAATATSLGSQLTGQNAVYTLSLSKLRTHDITGATGRMQFQEVDGCTGWASYQRMTLVIRNADGSLTKTVSDYTSWESKDGKTMSFVVSQADGDGKQQVIDSGIATHTGPDNRGVVKFSVPAHKTVALPAGTLFPMQHTEALLAAARDKKNFISPLLFDGTSADGAFPTFVTIFGYQQPHTTPWPALDHDASANVSIAFFPHGNHDSTPDFSTSMRYFTNGVTTDLVMDFGDFVMTGKLDSLSIPKSACPVPKK
;
A
#
# COMPACT_ATOMS: atom_id res chain seq x y z
N MET A 1 -43.27 -69.02 1.04
CA MET A 1 -44.58 -68.70 0.42
C MET A 1 -45.15 -67.43 1.06
N ARG A 2 -44.94 -66.35 0.45
CA ARG A 2 -45.83 -65.13 0.40
C ARG A 2 -45.06 -64.00 -0.28
N ASP A 3 -45.51 -63.70 -1.47
CA ASP A 3 -45.03 -62.55 -2.28
C ASP A 3 -45.30 -61.23 -1.57
N MET A 4 -44.32 -60.36 -1.56
CA MET A 4 -44.46 -58.98 -1.14
C MET A 4 -43.96 -58.07 -2.27
N LYS A 5 -44.91 -57.49 -2.98
CA LYS A 5 -44.73 -56.59 -4.11
C LYS A 5 -44.08 -55.29 -3.65
N SER A 6 -42.92 -55.00 -4.22
CA SER A 6 -42.21 -53.69 -4.06
C SER A 6 -42.97 -52.60 -4.81
N PHE A 7 -43.46 -51.60 -4.08
CA PHE A 7 -43.94 -50.32 -4.64
C PHE A 7 -42.73 -49.37 -4.74
N ALA A 8 -42.32 -49.06 -5.97
CA ALA A 8 -41.36 -48.03 -6.27
C ALA A 8 -42.08 -46.67 -6.28
N TYR A 9 -41.74 -45.81 -5.30
CA TYR A 9 -42.08 -44.38 -5.34
C TYR A 9 -41.02 -43.64 -6.14
N VAL A 10 -41.39 -43.13 -7.30
CA VAL A 10 -40.60 -42.23 -8.09
C VAL A 10 -40.81 -40.82 -7.51
N LEU A 11 -39.77 -40.31 -6.82
CA LEU A 11 -39.76 -38.94 -6.31
C LEU A 11 -39.23 -38.01 -7.42
N PHE A 12 -40.10 -37.23 -8.00
CA PHE A 12 -39.75 -36.13 -8.89
C PHE A 12 -39.15 -34.98 -8.08
N ILE A 13 -37.81 -34.82 -8.12
CA ILE A 13 -37.13 -33.64 -7.60
C ILE A 13 -37.17 -32.60 -8.73
N ALA A 14 -38.00 -31.58 -8.58
CA ALA A 14 -37.96 -30.40 -9.42
C ALA A 14 -36.71 -29.59 -9.10
N LEU A 15 -35.70 -29.63 -9.98
CA LEU A 15 -34.60 -28.68 -9.94
C LEU A 15 -35.10 -27.30 -10.35
N ALA A 16 -35.28 -26.40 -9.39
CA ALA A 16 -35.42 -24.98 -9.67
C ALA A 16 -34.05 -24.43 -10.12
N PRO A 17 -33.95 -23.66 -11.21
CA PRO A 17 -32.72 -23.01 -11.57
C PRO A 17 -32.44 -21.91 -10.54
N SER A 18 -31.40 -22.12 -9.70
CA SER A 18 -30.87 -21.09 -8.85
C SER A 18 -30.19 -20.05 -9.75
N SER A 19 -30.89 -18.94 -9.99
CA SER A 19 -30.27 -17.75 -10.58
C SER A 19 -29.18 -17.27 -9.61
N ALA A 20 -27.94 -17.65 -9.86
CA ALA A 20 -26.79 -17.03 -9.20
C ALA A 20 -26.79 -15.57 -9.62
N LEU A 21 -27.26 -14.70 -8.73
CA LEU A 21 -26.92 -13.26 -8.81
C LEU A 21 -25.39 -13.17 -8.75
N ALA A 22 -24.79 -12.96 -9.92
CA ALA A 22 -23.41 -12.53 -9.98
C ALA A 22 -23.36 -11.18 -9.25
N ALA A 23 -22.93 -11.19 -7.99
CA ALA A 23 -22.53 -9.97 -7.30
C ALA A 23 -21.41 -9.38 -8.15
N THR A 24 -21.72 -8.29 -8.86
CA THR A 24 -20.69 -7.46 -9.49
C THR A 24 -19.77 -7.03 -8.36
N ALA A 25 -18.59 -7.65 -8.29
CA ALA A 25 -17.51 -7.18 -7.44
C ALA A 25 -17.20 -5.76 -7.94
N THR A 26 -17.69 -4.76 -7.21
CA THR A 26 -17.31 -3.36 -7.43
C THR A 26 -15.79 -3.35 -7.19
N SER A 27 -15.02 -3.05 -8.22
CA SER A 27 -13.58 -3.00 -8.07
C SER A 27 -13.25 -1.97 -6.97
N LEU A 28 -12.41 -2.36 -6.03
CA LEU A 28 -11.96 -1.51 -4.91
C LEU A 28 -11.37 -0.19 -5.38
N GLY A 29 -10.70 -0.18 -6.53
CA GLY A 29 -10.18 1.02 -7.17
C GLY A 29 -11.22 2.11 -7.46
N SER A 30 -12.52 1.82 -7.31
CA SER A 30 -13.59 2.83 -7.44
C SER A 30 -13.73 3.75 -6.22
N GLN A 31 -13.09 3.44 -5.10
CA GLN A 31 -13.14 4.26 -3.87
C GLN A 31 -11.88 5.10 -3.66
N LEU A 32 -10.75 4.71 -4.23
CA LEU A 32 -9.52 5.48 -4.15
C LEU A 32 -9.65 6.79 -4.91
N THR A 33 -9.09 7.85 -4.35
CA THR A 33 -9.11 9.19 -4.94
C THR A 33 -7.70 9.73 -5.14
N GLY A 34 -7.54 10.58 -6.13
CA GLY A 34 -6.34 11.42 -6.20
C GLY A 34 -6.25 12.30 -4.95
N GLN A 35 -5.03 12.54 -4.48
CA GLN A 35 -4.78 13.35 -3.29
C GLN A 35 -3.45 14.06 -3.36
N ASN A 36 -3.37 15.22 -2.67
CA ASN A 36 -2.12 15.86 -2.33
C ASN A 36 -2.11 16.05 -0.81
N ALA A 37 -1.14 15.46 -0.16
CA ALA A 37 -1.00 15.49 1.30
C ALA A 37 0.41 15.93 1.69
N VAL A 38 0.51 16.69 2.77
CA VAL A 38 1.78 17.13 3.33
C VAL A 38 1.78 16.82 4.81
N TYR A 39 2.88 16.21 5.28
CA TYR A 39 3.07 15.85 6.67
C TYR A 39 4.32 16.50 7.23
N THR A 40 4.23 17.07 8.43
CA THR A 40 5.40 17.39 9.26
C THR A 40 5.76 16.17 10.08
N LEU A 41 7.03 15.76 10.00
CA LEU A 41 7.55 14.61 10.72
C LEU A 41 8.35 15.09 11.94
N SER A 42 8.02 14.54 13.10
CA SER A 42 8.66 14.87 14.38
C SER A 42 9.11 13.60 15.09
N LEU A 43 10.28 13.67 15.71
CA LEU A 43 10.79 12.58 16.54
C LEU A 43 9.83 12.31 17.71
N SER A 44 9.44 11.05 17.90
CA SER A 44 8.63 10.62 19.03
C SER A 44 9.35 9.69 19.99
N LYS A 45 10.31 8.89 19.49
CA LYS A 45 11.08 7.96 20.32
C LYS A 45 12.48 7.75 19.76
N LEU A 46 13.48 7.66 20.64
CA LEU A 46 14.86 7.22 20.36
C LEU A 46 15.09 5.84 20.97
N ARG A 47 15.81 4.99 20.27
CA ARG A 47 16.25 3.67 20.74
C ARG A 47 17.78 3.49 20.67
N THR A 48 18.49 4.47 20.12
CA THR A 48 19.95 4.52 20.01
C THR A 48 20.49 5.74 20.75
N HIS A 49 21.78 5.75 21.06
CA HIS A 49 22.53 6.89 21.59
C HIS A 49 23.23 7.71 20.49
N ASP A 50 23.22 7.23 19.26
CA ASP A 50 23.93 7.85 18.13
C ASP A 50 23.17 9.04 17.54
N ILE A 51 21.88 9.15 17.85
CA ILE A 51 20.97 10.20 17.37
C ILE A 51 20.41 10.94 18.58
N THR A 52 20.37 12.28 18.50
CA THR A 52 19.80 13.16 19.54
C THR A 52 18.55 13.89 19.10
N GLY A 53 18.21 13.85 17.80
CA GLY A 53 17.02 14.49 17.25
C GLY A 53 16.78 14.11 15.80
N ALA A 54 15.52 14.18 15.40
CA ALA A 54 15.13 14.02 14.00
C ALA A 54 13.91 14.89 13.72
N THR A 55 13.89 15.55 12.57
CA THR A 55 12.76 16.29 12.01
C THR A 55 12.63 16.00 10.53
N GLY A 56 11.44 16.20 9.97
CA GLY A 56 11.27 15.96 8.55
C GLY A 56 9.98 16.52 7.98
N ARG A 57 9.85 16.34 6.71
CA ARG A 57 8.63 16.67 5.93
C ARG A 57 8.42 15.61 4.87
N MET A 58 7.18 15.18 4.71
CA MET A 58 6.78 14.28 3.64
C MET A 58 5.69 14.97 2.79
N GLN A 59 5.87 14.93 1.49
CA GLN A 59 4.88 15.32 0.50
C GLN A 59 4.47 14.06 -0.24
N PHE A 60 3.18 13.84 -0.35
CA PHE A 60 2.61 12.71 -1.05
C PHE A 60 1.54 13.21 -2.04
N GLN A 61 1.63 12.73 -3.26
CA GLN A 61 0.66 13.00 -4.31
C GLN A 61 0.26 11.70 -4.99
N GLU A 62 -1.04 11.51 -5.14
CA GLU A 62 -1.63 10.42 -5.92
C GLU A 62 -2.53 11.02 -6.99
N VAL A 63 -2.34 10.61 -8.24
CA VAL A 63 -3.09 11.11 -9.38
C VAL A 63 -3.83 9.95 -10.06
N ASP A 64 -5.15 10.07 -10.16
CA ASP A 64 -5.96 9.17 -10.98
C ASP A 64 -5.77 9.52 -12.47
N GLY A 65 -4.93 8.74 -13.17
CA GLY A 65 -4.65 8.86 -14.59
C GLY A 65 -5.62 8.07 -15.48
N CYS A 66 -6.79 7.66 -14.96
CA CYS A 66 -7.85 6.89 -15.61
C CYS A 66 -7.46 5.44 -15.93
N THR A 67 -6.33 5.19 -16.55
CA THR A 67 -5.80 3.85 -16.87
C THR A 67 -4.78 3.36 -15.84
N GLY A 68 -4.30 4.22 -14.99
CA GLY A 68 -3.31 3.93 -13.95
C GLY A 68 -3.29 5.00 -12.88
N TRP A 69 -2.58 4.71 -11.81
CA TRP A 69 -2.28 5.60 -10.70
C TRP A 69 -0.86 6.11 -10.84
N ALA A 70 -0.65 7.40 -10.69
CA ALA A 70 0.68 7.99 -10.65
C ALA A 70 0.92 8.54 -9.25
N SER A 71 1.91 7.96 -8.56
CA SER A 71 2.28 8.33 -7.19
C SER A 71 3.59 9.10 -7.19
N TYR A 72 3.66 10.13 -6.39
CA TYR A 72 4.88 10.86 -6.08
C TYR A 72 5.00 11.06 -4.58
N GLN A 73 6.16 10.70 -4.01
CA GLN A 73 6.48 10.96 -2.63
C GLN A 73 7.86 11.60 -2.52
N ARG A 74 7.94 12.74 -1.83
CA ARG A 74 9.20 13.32 -1.40
C ARG A 74 9.27 13.32 0.11
N MET A 75 10.34 12.75 0.67
CA MET A 75 10.63 12.78 2.09
C MET A 75 11.96 13.48 2.33
N THR A 76 11.95 14.47 3.19
CA THR A 76 13.17 15.12 3.69
C THR A 76 13.30 14.80 5.17
N LEU A 77 14.44 14.26 5.57
CA LEU A 77 14.80 14.01 6.97
C LEU A 77 16.06 14.79 7.33
N VAL A 78 16.08 15.37 8.52
CA VAL A 78 17.24 15.98 9.13
C VAL A 78 17.45 15.30 10.48
N ILE A 79 18.53 14.55 10.58
CA ILE A 79 18.91 13.79 11.78
C ILE A 79 20.05 14.55 12.45
N ARG A 80 19.93 14.79 13.75
CA ARG A 80 20.99 15.32 14.60
C ARG A 80 21.70 14.16 15.27
N ASN A 81 22.97 13.98 14.94
CA ASN A 81 23.81 12.96 15.52
C ASN A 81 24.30 13.35 16.92
N ALA A 82 24.79 12.38 17.70
CA ALA A 82 25.29 12.61 19.06
C ALA A 82 26.53 13.52 19.11
N ASP A 83 27.34 13.55 18.03
CA ASP A 83 28.47 14.45 17.87
C ASP A 83 28.09 15.89 17.49
N GLY A 84 26.79 16.17 17.38
CA GLY A 84 26.23 17.46 17.01
C GLY A 84 26.13 17.72 15.51
N SER A 85 26.65 16.83 14.66
CA SER A 85 26.52 16.94 13.20
C SER A 85 25.07 16.73 12.74
N LEU A 86 24.75 17.26 11.56
CA LEU A 86 23.44 17.09 10.93
C LEU A 86 23.58 16.26 9.66
N THR A 87 22.81 15.18 9.58
CA THR A 87 22.66 14.40 8.36
C THR A 87 21.32 14.75 7.73
N LYS A 88 21.35 15.28 6.51
CA LYS A 88 20.13 15.57 5.73
C LYS A 88 20.02 14.58 4.59
N THR A 89 18.87 13.94 4.49
CA THR A 89 18.51 13.04 3.39
C THR A 89 17.25 13.54 2.69
N VAL A 90 17.25 13.51 1.37
CA VAL A 90 16.06 13.75 0.55
C VAL A 90 15.84 12.52 -0.32
N SER A 91 14.69 11.89 -0.15
CA SER A 91 14.28 10.74 -0.95
C SER A 91 13.07 11.11 -1.80
N ASP A 92 13.16 10.83 -3.10
CA ASP A 92 12.04 10.93 -4.03
C ASP A 92 11.69 9.54 -4.55
N TYR A 93 10.41 9.27 -4.50
CA TYR A 93 9.80 8.09 -5.07
C TYR A 93 8.73 8.50 -6.07
N THR A 94 8.78 7.93 -7.27
CA THR A 94 7.76 8.12 -8.30
C THR A 94 7.40 6.77 -8.88
N SER A 95 6.12 6.51 -9.00
CA SER A 95 5.63 5.30 -9.67
C SER A 95 4.42 5.59 -10.53
N TRP A 96 4.20 4.71 -11.49
CA TRP A 96 2.94 4.58 -12.21
C TRP A 96 2.53 3.11 -12.20
N GLU A 97 1.31 2.83 -11.78
CA GLU A 97 0.73 1.49 -11.72
C GLU A 97 -0.55 1.44 -12.52
N SER A 98 -0.66 0.47 -13.44
CA SER A 98 -1.88 0.27 -14.23
C SER A 98 -3.05 -0.18 -13.34
N LYS A 99 -4.27 0.31 -13.60
CA LYS A 99 -5.46 -0.04 -12.80
C LYS A 99 -5.85 -1.52 -12.88
N ASP A 100 -5.35 -2.24 -13.90
CA ASP A 100 -5.50 -3.71 -13.98
C ASP A 100 -4.42 -4.45 -13.16
N GLY A 101 -3.52 -3.71 -12.50
CA GLY A 101 -2.46 -4.25 -11.65
C GLY A 101 -1.40 -5.04 -12.40
N LYS A 102 -1.28 -4.91 -13.72
CA LYS A 102 -0.36 -5.74 -14.52
C LYS A 102 1.00 -5.12 -14.73
N THR A 103 1.09 -3.80 -14.66
CA THR A 103 2.34 -3.10 -14.97
C THR A 103 2.58 -1.98 -13.96
N MET A 104 3.82 -1.87 -13.51
CA MET A 104 4.30 -0.80 -12.67
C MET A 104 5.62 -0.29 -13.21
N SER A 105 5.78 1.02 -13.37
CA SER A 105 7.06 1.67 -13.56
C SER A 105 7.41 2.49 -12.32
N PHE A 106 8.70 2.56 -11.99
CA PHE A 106 9.15 3.23 -10.78
C PHE A 106 10.52 3.88 -10.95
N VAL A 107 10.74 4.93 -10.16
CA VAL A 107 12.04 5.60 -10.00
C VAL A 107 12.17 5.99 -8.52
N VAL A 108 13.26 5.55 -7.91
CA VAL A 108 13.67 5.93 -6.57
C VAL A 108 14.96 6.72 -6.67
N SER A 109 15.01 7.89 -6.10
CA SER A 109 16.22 8.69 -6.05
C SER A 109 16.45 9.26 -4.67
N GLN A 110 17.71 9.47 -4.34
CA GLN A 110 18.15 9.99 -3.05
C GLN A 110 19.22 11.04 -3.24
N ALA A 111 19.18 12.08 -2.41
CA ALA A 111 20.23 13.07 -2.30
C ALA A 111 20.78 13.07 -0.89
N ASP A 112 22.10 13.06 -0.80
CA ASP A 112 22.88 13.20 0.42
C ASP A 112 23.17 14.67 0.75
N GLY A 113 24.01 14.92 1.75
CA GLY A 113 24.31 16.24 2.31
C GLY A 113 24.76 17.31 1.31
N ASP A 114 25.41 16.93 0.21
CA ASP A 114 25.80 17.80 -0.91
C ASP A 114 24.67 18.11 -1.88
N GLY A 115 23.48 17.54 -1.67
CA GLY A 115 22.26 17.87 -2.43
C GLY A 115 22.22 17.33 -3.85
N LYS A 116 23.21 16.54 -4.28
CA LYS A 116 23.19 15.88 -5.58
C LYS A 116 22.28 14.66 -5.57
N GLN A 117 21.21 14.73 -6.29
CA GLN A 117 20.25 13.63 -6.41
C GLN A 117 20.77 12.54 -7.34
N GLN A 118 20.69 11.29 -6.89
CA GLN A 118 21.06 10.11 -7.66
C GLN A 118 19.89 9.14 -7.72
N VAL A 119 19.64 8.57 -8.89
CA VAL A 119 18.70 7.44 -9.04
C VAL A 119 19.37 6.21 -8.47
N ILE A 120 18.73 5.60 -7.46
CA ILE A 120 19.24 4.39 -6.80
C ILE A 120 18.54 3.13 -7.30
N ASP A 121 17.24 3.22 -7.61
CA ASP A 121 16.47 2.15 -8.23
C ASP A 121 15.53 2.71 -9.29
N SER A 122 15.40 2.02 -10.42
CA SER A 122 14.38 2.31 -11.43
C SER A 122 14.13 1.09 -12.30
N GLY A 123 12.93 0.99 -12.85
CA GLY A 123 12.60 -0.14 -13.72
C GLY A 123 11.13 -0.25 -14.07
N ILE A 124 10.80 -1.40 -14.66
CA ILE A 124 9.43 -1.79 -14.99
C ILE A 124 9.19 -3.19 -14.47
N ALA A 125 8.13 -3.34 -13.67
CA ALA A 125 7.61 -4.62 -13.22
C ALA A 125 6.36 -5.00 -14.02
N THR A 126 6.22 -6.28 -14.33
CA THR A 126 5.09 -6.78 -15.11
C THR A 126 4.61 -8.11 -14.53
N HIS A 127 3.33 -8.22 -14.23
CA HIS A 127 2.69 -9.50 -13.94
C HIS A 127 2.41 -10.25 -15.24
N THR A 128 2.81 -11.52 -15.28
CA THR A 128 2.72 -12.37 -16.49
C THR A 128 1.69 -13.49 -16.35
N GLY A 129 1.15 -13.68 -15.15
CA GLY A 129 0.18 -14.73 -14.85
C GLY A 129 -1.02 -14.21 -14.06
N PRO A 130 -2.10 -15.01 -13.97
CA PRO A 130 -3.31 -14.65 -13.23
C PRO A 130 -3.11 -14.61 -11.70
N ASP A 131 -2.04 -15.22 -11.21
CA ASP A 131 -1.66 -15.29 -9.80
C ASP A 131 -0.66 -14.20 -9.39
N ASN A 132 -0.53 -13.13 -10.18
CA ASN A 132 0.39 -12.02 -9.97
C ASN A 132 1.87 -12.42 -9.87
N ARG A 133 2.25 -13.59 -10.43
CA ARG A 133 3.67 -13.83 -10.69
C ARG A 133 4.14 -12.94 -11.83
N GLY A 134 5.41 -12.59 -11.82
CA GLY A 134 5.89 -11.67 -12.84
C GLY A 134 7.40 -11.53 -12.85
N VAL A 135 7.83 -10.41 -13.39
CA VAL A 135 9.24 -10.07 -13.51
C VAL A 135 9.41 -8.55 -13.38
N VAL A 136 10.47 -8.14 -12.72
CA VAL A 136 10.95 -6.76 -12.77
C VAL A 136 12.23 -6.68 -13.57
N LYS A 137 12.30 -5.72 -14.48
CA LYS A 137 13.49 -5.36 -15.27
C LYS A 137 13.97 -4.00 -14.79
N PHE A 138 15.11 -3.99 -14.12
CA PHE A 138 15.72 -2.78 -13.62
C PHE A 138 16.49 -2.04 -14.71
N SER A 139 16.33 -0.73 -14.75
CA SER A 139 17.20 0.18 -15.48
C SER A 139 18.37 0.62 -14.61
N VAL A 140 18.12 0.77 -13.30
CA VAL A 140 19.11 0.97 -12.26
C VAL A 140 18.76 0.00 -11.12
N PRO A 141 19.67 -0.87 -10.67
CA PRO A 141 20.97 -1.17 -11.28
C PRO A 141 20.81 -1.79 -12.67
N ALA A 142 21.74 -1.44 -13.57
CA ALA A 142 21.68 -1.86 -14.98
C ALA A 142 21.71 -3.39 -15.15
N HIS A 143 20.93 -3.88 -16.12
CA HIS A 143 20.88 -5.30 -16.53
C HIS A 143 20.38 -6.29 -15.47
N LYS A 144 19.79 -5.82 -14.36
CA LYS A 144 19.20 -6.70 -13.36
C LYS A 144 17.77 -7.06 -13.73
N THR A 145 17.46 -8.34 -13.70
CA THR A 145 16.11 -8.87 -13.86
C THR A 145 15.83 -9.83 -12.73
N VAL A 146 14.70 -9.65 -12.06
CA VAL A 146 14.30 -10.42 -10.87
C VAL A 146 12.89 -10.97 -11.08
N ALA A 147 12.70 -12.24 -10.75
CA ALA A 147 11.37 -12.86 -10.77
C ALA A 147 10.53 -12.37 -9.58
N LEU A 148 9.26 -12.11 -9.84
CA LEU A 148 8.28 -11.81 -8.80
C LEU A 148 7.47 -13.06 -8.52
N PRO A 149 7.45 -13.57 -7.27
CA PRO A 149 6.67 -14.72 -6.88
C PRO A 149 5.16 -14.54 -7.12
N ALA A 150 4.42 -15.65 -7.16
CA ALA A 150 2.97 -15.62 -7.14
C ALA A 150 2.45 -14.88 -5.90
N GLY A 151 1.38 -14.12 -6.04
CA GLY A 151 0.80 -13.32 -4.97
C GLY A 151 1.49 -11.98 -4.70
N THR A 152 2.51 -11.60 -5.49
CA THR A 152 3.12 -10.27 -5.39
C THR A 152 2.10 -9.20 -5.76
N LEU A 153 1.97 -8.19 -4.92
CA LEU A 153 1.16 -7.01 -5.16
C LEU A 153 2.04 -5.80 -5.44
N PHE A 154 1.57 -4.90 -6.29
CA PHE A 154 2.12 -3.56 -6.44
C PHE A 154 1.50 -2.61 -5.41
N PRO A 155 2.02 -1.40 -5.17
CA PRO A 155 1.59 -0.52 -4.08
C PRO A 155 0.09 -0.22 -4.05
N MET A 156 -0.53 0.07 -5.19
CA MET A 156 -1.95 0.35 -5.24
C MET A 156 -2.79 -0.91 -5.01
N GLN A 157 -2.38 -2.05 -5.58
CA GLN A 157 -3.02 -3.35 -5.29
C GLN A 157 -2.89 -3.71 -3.80
N HIS A 158 -1.73 -3.42 -3.17
CA HIS A 158 -1.53 -3.65 -1.74
C HIS A 158 -2.48 -2.77 -0.91
N THR A 159 -2.60 -1.49 -1.27
CA THR A 159 -3.55 -0.56 -0.65
C THR A 159 -5.00 -1.06 -0.81
N GLU A 160 -5.39 -1.48 -2.01
CA GLU A 160 -6.72 -2.04 -2.27
C GLU A 160 -6.98 -3.30 -1.44
N ALA A 161 -6.00 -4.20 -1.33
CA ALA A 161 -6.12 -5.43 -0.56
C ALA A 161 -6.31 -5.15 0.95
N LEU A 162 -5.56 -4.20 1.52
CA LEU A 162 -5.72 -3.84 2.93
C LEU A 162 -7.05 -3.14 3.21
N LEU A 163 -7.52 -2.25 2.33
CA LEU A 163 -8.81 -1.59 2.48
C LEU A 163 -9.98 -2.58 2.33
N ALA A 164 -9.83 -3.57 1.43
CA ALA A 164 -10.78 -4.68 1.34
C ALA A 164 -10.83 -5.49 2.64
N ALA A 165 -9.67 -5.85 3.16
CA ALA A 165 -9.57 -6.59 4.41
C ALA A 165 -10.19 -5.81 5.58
N ALA A 166 -9.96 -4.48 5.64
CA ALA A 166 -10.58 -3.61 6.64
C ALA A 166 -12.11 -3.60 6.52
N ARG A 167 -12.65 -3.47 5.31
CA ARG A 167 -14.09 -3.52 5.06
C ARG A 167 -14.70 -4.87 5.45
N ASP A 168 -13.99 -5.96 5.15
CA ASP A 168 -14.39 -7.32 5.50
C ASP A 168 -14.14 -7.64 6.99
N LYS A 169 -13.70 -6.66 7.79
CA LYS A 169 -13.39 -6.77 9.22
C LYS A 169 -12.35 -7.86 9.52
N LYS A 170 -11.42 -8.09 8.61
CA LYS A 170 -10.26 -8.94 8.84
C LYS A 170 -9.27 -8.20 9.74
N ASN A 171 -8.62 -8.91 10.65
CA ASN A 171 -7.67 -8.32 11.58
C ASN A 171 -6.24 -8.25 11.02
N PHE A 172 -5.94 -9.04 10.00
CA PHE A 172 -4.63 -9.03 9.35
C PHE A 172 -4.67 -9.61 7.93
N ILE A 173 -3.67 -9.25 7.14
CA ILE A 173 -3.26 -9.89 5.88
C ILE A 173 -1.74 -9.91 5.81
N SER A 174 -1.18 -10.81 4.99
CA SER A 174 0.28 -10.90 4.81
C SER A 174 0.64 -11.10 3.34
N PRO A 175 0.47 -10.08 2.50
CA PRO A 175 0.84 -10.14 1.09
C PRO A 175 2.34 -9.94 0.87
N LEU A 176 2.82 -10.41 -0.30
CA LEU A 176 4.10 -9.97 -0.85
C LEU A 176 3.92 -8.61 -1.52
N LEU A 177 4.84 -7.69 -1.29
CA LEU A 177 4.86 -6.37 -1.92
C LEU A 177 6.11 -6.21 -2.78
N PHE A 178 5.94 -5.67 -3.97
CA PHE A 178 7.00 -5.09 -4.76
C PHE A 178 6.67 -3.62 -5.02
N ASP A 179 7.44 -2.71 -4.43
CA ASP A 179 7.24 -1.27 -4.54
C ASP A 179 8.37 -0.54 -5.29
N GLY A 180 9.39 -1.29 -5.73
CA GLY A 180 10.54 -0.74 -6.45
C GLY A 180 11.61 -0.13 -5.56
N THR A 181 11.51 -0.20 -4.23
CA THR A 181 12.52 0.33 -3.30
C THR A 181 13.64 -0.65 -3.01
N SER A 182 13.55 -1.87 -3.52
CA SER A 182 14.59 -2.90 -3.38
C SER A 182 14.88 -3.58 -4.70
N ALA A 183 16.17 -3.60 -5.05
CA ALA A 183 16.65 -4.34 -6.20
C ALA A 183 16.60 -5.88 -6.02
N ASP A 184 16.22 -6.38 -4.85
CA ASP A 184 16.12 -7.82 -4.56
C ASP A 184 14.75 -8.42 -4.90
N GLY A 185 13.79 -7.57 -5.27
CA GLY A 185 12.46 -7.99 -5.70
C GLY A 185 11.39 -7.81 -4.62
N ALA A 186 10.37 -8.66 -4.65
CA ALA A 186 9.26 -8.59 -3.72
C ALA A 186 9.68 -9.06 -2.31
N PHE A 187 9.11 -8.43 -1.30
CA PHE A 187 9.37 -8.73 0.10
C PHE A 187 8.06 -8.97 0.87
N PRO A 188 8.11 -9.75 1.97
CA PRO A 188 6.94 -9.99 2.80
C PRO A 188 6.50 -8.73 3.54
N THR A 189 5.18 -8.55 3.64
CA THR A 189 4.56 -7.57 4.54
C THR A 189 3.62 -8.27 5.51
N PHE A 190 3.45 -7.69 6.69
CA PHE A 190 2.42 -8.10 7.63
C PHE A 190 1.59 -6.88 8.01
N VAL A 191 0.32 -6.90 7.66
CA VAL A 191 -0.62 -5.81 7.88
C VAL A 191 -1.57 -6.20 9.00
N THR A 192 -1.58 -5.42 10.09
CA THR A 192 -2.56 -5.54 11.17
C THR A 192 -3.61 -4.47 11.00
N ILE A 193 -4.89 -4.83 11.15
CA ILE A 193 -6.04 -3.95 10.95
C ILE A 193 -6.92 -3.99 12.19
N PHE A 194 -7.23 -2.83 12.76
CA PHE A 194 -8.04 -2.72 13.97
C PHE A 194 -8.73 -1.35 14.06
N GLY A 195 -9.60 -1.16 15.05
CA GLY A 195 -10.19 0.15 15.33
C GLY A 195 -10.97 0.74 14.15
N TYR A 196 -11.75 -0.11 13.45
CA TYR A 196 -12.62 0.35 12.38
C TYR A 196 -13.63 1.37 12.87
N GLN A 197 -13.77 2.47 12.12
CA GLN A 197 -14.72 3.55 12.41
C GLN A 197 -15.60 3.82 11.19
N GLN A 198 -16.88 4.02 11.45
CA GLN A 198 -17.82 4.55 10.46
C GLN A 198 -17.49 6.02 10.15
N PRO A 199 -17.99 6.57 9.04
CA PRO A 199 -17.86 7.99 8.74
C PRO A 199 -18.27 8.86 9.94
N HIS A 200 -17.48 9.86 10.22
CA HIS A 200 -17.70 10.81 11.34
C HIS A 200 -16.97 12.11 11.05
N THR A 201 -17.33 13.17 11.76
CA THR A 201 -16.65 14.46 11.65
C THR A 201 -15.18 14.34 12.05
N THR A 202 -14.30 14.80 11.19
CA THR A 202 -12.84 14.81 11.37
C THR A 202 -12.30 16.23 11.32
N PRO A 203 -11.04 16.47 11.71
CA PRO A 203 -10.38 17.76 11.45
C PRO A 203 -10.25 18.09 9.96
N TRP A 204 -10.53 17.13 9.08
CA TRP A 204 -10.42 17.22 7.63
C TRP A 204 -11.79 16.99 6.98
N PRO A 205 -12.59 18.01 6.69
CA PRO A 205 -13.96 17.82 6.17
C PRO A 205 -14.04 16.96 4.89
N ALA A 206 -12.96 16.91 4.12
CA ALA A 206 -12.87 16.04 2.94
C ALA A 206 -12.89 14.53 3.28
N LEU A 207 -12.72 14.15 4.57
CA LEU A 207 -12.71 12.76 5.06
C LEU A 207 -13.96 12.39 5.86
N ASP A 208 -14.88 13.33 6.10
CA ASP A 208 -16.05 13.13 6.97
C ASP A 208 -17.02 12.06 6.47
N HIS A 209 -16.96 11.74 5.18
CA HIS A 209 -17.82 10.74 4.55
C HIS A 209 -17.15 9.39 4.35
N ASP A 210 -15.88 9.25 4.77
CA ASP A 210 -15.11 8.04 4.61
C ASP A 210 -15.03 7.26 5.92
N ALA A 211 -15.27 5.96 5.85
CA ALA A 211 -14.94 5.05 6.93
C ALA A 211 -13.42 4.90 7.02
N SER A 212 -12.92 4.50 8.19
CA SER A 212 -11.49 4.35 8.40
C SER A 212 -11.16 3.17 9.32
N ALA A 213 -9.91 2.72 9.28
CA ALA A 213 -9.35 1.76 10.22
C ALA A 213 -7.93 2.17 10.62
N ASN A 214 -7.50 1.75 11.80
CA ASN A 214 -6.08 1.77 12.13
C ASN A 214 -5.39 0.60 11.42
N VAL A 215 -4.28 0.91 10.78
CA VAL A 215 -3.47 -0.07 10.04
C VAL A 215 -2.03 0.05 10.54
N SER A 216 -1.39 -1.09 10.77
CA SER A 216 0.05 -1.18 11.00
C SER A 216 0.64 -2.14 9.98
N ILE A 217 1.68 -1.70 9.27
CA ILE A 217 2.35 -2.48 8.23
C ILE A 217 3.79 -2.68 8.67
N ALA A 218 4.21 -3.92 8.79
CA ALA A 218 5.60 -4.33 8.99
C ALA A 218 6.17 -4.82 7.66
N PHE A 219 7.37 -4.37 7.31
CA PHE A 219 8.10 -4.71 6.09
C PHE A 219 9.32 -5.54 6.47
N PHE A 220 9.42 -6.73 5.89
CA PHE A 220 10.48 -7.69 6.23
C PHE A 220 11.49 -7.79 5.10
N PRO A 221 12.77 -8.02 5.41
CA PRO A 221 13.80 -8.13 4.39
C PRO A 221 13.54 -9.30 3.43
N HIS A 222 13.95 -9.12 2.16
CA HIS A 222 13.84 -10.16 1.14
C HIS A 222 14.67 -11.39 1.54
N GLY A 223 14.07 -12.58 1.42
CA GLY A 223 14.77 -13.86 1.61
C GLY A 223 15.28 -14.12 3.04
N ASN A 224 15.03 -13.25 3.98
CA ASN A 224 15.37 -13.45 5.38
C ASN A 224 14.16 -14.02 6.13
N HIS A 225 14.44 -14.96 7.04
CA HIS A 225 13.44 -15.55 7.95
C HIS A 225 13.45 -14.86 9.32
N ASP A 226 14.10 -13.69 9.43
CA ASP A 226 14.09 -12.91 10.67
C ASP A 226 12.67 -12.43 10.98
N SER A 227 12.33 -12.53 12.24
CA SER A 227 11.03 -12.08 12.76
C SER A 227 10.99 -10.56 13.02
N THR A 228 12.11 -9.85 12.77
CA THR A 228 12.22 -8.40 12.99
C THR A 228 12.04 -7.67 11.66
N PRO A 229 11.08 -6.76 11.55
CA PRO A 229 10.94 -5.94 10.36
C PRO A 229 12.06 -4.90 10.25
N ASP A 230 12.50 -4.59 9.03
CA ASP A 230 13.44 -3.50 8.76
C ASP A 230 12.80 -2.13 8.99
N PHE A 231 11.52 -2.03 8.69
CA PHE A 231 10.73 -0.83 8.81
C PHE A 231 9.29 -1.18 9.16
N SER A 232 8.63 -0.32 9.91
CA SER A 232 7.19 -0.42 10.08
C SER A 232 6.52 0.96 10.07
N THR A 233 5.28 0.98 9.64
CA THR A 233 4.47 2.20 9.68
C THR A 233 3.09 1.88 10.21
N SER A 234 2.50 2.82 10.95
CA SER A 234 1.11 2.74 11.34
C SER A 234 0.39 4.05 11.08
N MET A 235 -0.89 3.96 10.79
CA MET A 235 -1.70 5.11 10.40
C MET A 235 -3.18 4.82 10.57
N ARG A 236 -3.98 5.84 10.56
CA ARG A 236 -5.41 5.72 10.26
C ARG A 236 -5.58 5.81 8.75
N TYR A 237 -6.13 4.76 8.16
CA TYR A 237 -6.37 4.66 6.73
C TYR A 237 -7.85 4.84 6.42
N PHE A 238 -8.18 5.81 5.57
CA PHE A 238 -9.53 6.08 5.10
C PHE A 238 -9.84 5.30 3.83
N THR A 239 -11.12 5.01 3.59
CA THR A 239 -11.56 4.21 2.43
C THR A 239 -11.23 4.83 1.08
N ASN A 240 -11.00 6.13 1.04
CA ASN A 240 -10.57 6.87 -0.16
C ASN A 240 -9.05 6.85 -0.39
N GLY A 241 -8.28 6.16 0.45
CA GLY A 241 -6.83 6.05 0.33
C GLY A 241 -6.02 7.12 1.07
N VAL A 242 -6.68 8.07 1.72
CA VAL A 242 -5.99 9.08 2.55
C VAL A 242 -5.57 8.49 3.89
N THR A 243 -4.44 8.95 4.41
CA THR A 243 -3.93 8.54 5.73
C THR A 243 -3.77 9.72 6.68
N THR A 244 -4.03 9.48 7.97
CA THR A 244 -3.72 10.40 9.09
C THR A 244 -3.02 9.64 10.21
N ASP A 245 -2.60 10.33 11.25
CA ASP A 245 -1.97 9.74 12.44
C ASP A 245 -0.78 8.83 12.12
N LEU A 246 0.05 9.28 11.18
CA LEU A 246 1.18 8.53 10.67
C LEU A 246 2.25 8.33 11.76
N VAL A 247 2.72 7.10 11.91
CA VAL A 247 3.89 6.75 12.73
C VAL A 247 4.83 5.91 11.88
N MET A 248 6.10 6.27 11.85
CA MET A 248 7.15 5.62 11.05
C MET A 248 8.25 5.14 11.99
N ASP A 249 8.47 3.84 12.05
CA ASP A 249 9.48 3.20 12.89
C ASP A 249 10.65 2.73 12.02
N PHE A 250 11.78 3.39 12.18
CA PHE A 250 13.02 3.13 11.44
C PHE A 250 13.99 2.22 12.20
N GLY A 251 13.54 1.56 13.28
CA GLY A 251 14.39 0.76 14.14
C GLY A 251 15.08 1.60 15.22
N ASP A 252 16.03 2.44 14.88
CA ASP A 252 16.80 3.29 15.79
C ASP A 252 15.97 4.44 16.38
N PHE A 253 14.98 4.92 15.65
CA PHE A 253 14.11 5.99 16.09
C PHE A 253 12.69 5.87 15.46
N VAL A 254 11.73 6.51 16.10
CA VAL A 254 10.34 6.57 15.65
C VAL A 254 9.95 8.00 15.41
N MET A 255 9.28 8.27 14.31
CA MET A 255 8.71 9.57 13.98
C MET A 255 7.19 9.51 13.92
N THR A 256 6.54 10.59 14.32
CA THR A 256 5.12 10.84 14.05
C THR A 256 4.97 11.83 12.90
N GLY A 257 4.02 11.57 12.02
CA GLY A 257 3.68 12.44 10.89
C GLY A 257 2.32 13.10 11.11
N LYS A 258 2.33 14.40 11.34
CA LYS A 258 1.11 15.22 11.42
C LYS A 258 0.73 15.69 10.02
N LEU A 259 -0.49 15.41 9.60
CA LEU A 259 -1.04 15.93 8.36
C LEU A 259 -1.23 17.46 8.50
N ASP A 260 -0.55 18.24 7.67
CA ASP A 260 -0.59 19.71 7.68
C ASP A 260 -1.51 20.27 6.60
N SER A 261 -1.57 19.60 5.45
CA SER A 261 -2.46 19.98 4.36
C SER A 261 -2.94 18.77 3.60
N LEU A 262 -4.19 18.84 3.14
CA LEU A 262 -4.82 17.83 2.32
C LEU A 262 -5.66 18.50 1.26
N SER A 263 -5.54 18.07 0.00
CA SER A 263 -6.49 18.37 -1.06
C SER A 263 -6.81 17.11 -1.84
N ILE A 264 -8.09 16.94 -2.16
CA ILE A 264 -8.60 15.83 -2.96
C ILE A 264 -9.12 16.45 -4.28
N PRO A 265 -8.32 16.38 -5.36
CA PRO A 265 -8.74 16.92 -6.65
C PRO A 265 -9.91 16.09 -7.21
N LYS A 266 -10.80 16.74 -7.92
CA LYS A 266 -11.85 16.03 -8.67
C LYS A 266 -11.21 15.13 -9.71
N SER A 267 -11.67 13.89 -9.81
CA SER A 267 -11.21 12.99 -10.88
C SER A 267 -11.54 13.61 -12.25
N ALA A 268 -10.55 13.67 -13.12
CA ALA A 268 -10.72 14.07 -14.52
C ALA A 268 -11.19 12.90 -15.40
N CYS A 269 -11.34 11.71 -14.84
CA CYS A 269 -11.67 10.51 -15.57
C CYS A 269 -13.16 10.45 -15.93
N PRO A 270 -13.51 10.00 -17.14
CA PRO A 270 -14.90 9.81 -17.51
C PRO A 270 -15.58 8.81 -16.57
N VAL A 271 -16.76 9.18 -16.07
CA VAL A 271 -17.58 8.23 -15.32
C VAL A 271 -18.00 7.11 -16.28
N PRO A 272 -17.79 5.83 -15.94
CA PRO A 272 -18.26 4.74 -16.77
C PRO A 272 -19.76 4.90 -17.01
N LYS A 273 -20.15 4.95 -18.27
CA LYS A 273 -21.58 4.90 -18.62
C LYS A 273 -22.12 3.53 -18.17
N LYS A 274 -23.10 3.55 -17.29
CA LYS A 274 -23.82 2.35 -16.83
C LYS A 274 -24.56 1.68 -18.00
#